data_796423db52a5650c7a0afb481e32ba02
#
_entry.id   796423db52a5650c7a0afb481e32ba02
#
_cell.length_a   1.000
_cell.length_b   1.000
_cell.length_c   1.000
_cell.angle_alpha   90.00
_cell.angle_beta   90.00
_cell.angle_gamma   90.00
#
_symmetry.space_group_name_H-M   'P 1'
#
loop_
_entity.id
_entity.type
_entity.pdbx_description
1 polymer ?
#
loop_
_entity_poly.entity_id
_entity_poly.type
_entity_poly.pdbx_seq_one_letter_code
_entity_poly.pdbx_strand_id
1 'polypeptide(L)'
;MPSTLSTTPVTPRRALAADPAYQAFWILRTGFAVAPILFGLDKFANLLVDWPTYLAPWIDDLVPGSAQAAMYAVGVVEIVAGLTVALAPRFGGWLVAGWLAGIIVNLLTIPGYYDVALRDFGLLLGAVALARLAERYRPARAQDRTARTPD
;
A
#
# COMPACT_ATOMS: atom_id res chain seq x y z
N MET A 1 -46.84 -32.39 -2.67
CA MET A 1 -46.26 -31.59 -3.77
C MET A 1 -44.89 -31.06 -3.27
N PRO A 2 -43.75 -31.46 -3.86
CA PRO A 2 -42.47 -30.93 -3.44
C PRO A 2 -42.29 -29.53 -4.07
N SER A 3 -42.05 -28.55 -3.19
CA SER A 3 -41.76 -27.17 -3.55
C SER A 3 -40.39 -27.13 -4.25
N THR A 4 -40.38 -26.89 -5.55
CA THR A 4 -39.13 -26.59 -6.30
C THR A 4 -38.62 -25.26 -5.88
N LEU A 5 -37.59 -25.24 -4.99
CA LEU A 5 -36.80 -24.05 -4.70
C LEU A 5 -36.09 -23.61 -5.99
N SER A 6 -36.59 -22.53 -6.58
CA SER A 6 -35.95 -21.85 -7.70
C SER A 6 -34.63 -21.25 -7.25
N THR A 7 -33.52 -21.96 -7.43
CA THR A 7 -32.18 -21.43 -7.24
C THR A 7 -31.84 -20.53 -8.42
N THR A 8 -32.00 -19.22 -8.22
CA THR A 8 -31.53 -18.22 -9.21
C THR A 8 -30.02 -18.37 -9.37
N PRO A 9 -29.49 -18.58 -10.57
CA PRO A 9 -28.04 -18.72 -10.78
C PRO A 9 -27.36 -17.40 -10.42
N VAL A 10 -26.50 -17.44 -9.38
CA VAL A 10 -25.68 -16.29 -9.00
C VAL A 10 -24.60 -16.11 -10.06
N THR A 11 -24.58 -14.95 -10.71
CA THR A 11 -23.54 -14.66 -11.70
C THR A 11 -22.16 -14.65 -11.04
N PRO A 12 -21.08 -15.15 -11.72
CA PRO A 12 -19.73 -15.21 -11.14
C PRO A 12 -19.23 -13.89 -10.57
N ARG A 13 -19.62 -12.76 -11.16
CA ARG A 13 -19.29 -11.41 -10.64
C ARG A 13 -19.96 -11.09 -9.32
N ARG A 14 -21.21 -11.50 -9.12
CA ARG A 14 -21.93 -11.29 -7.84
C ARG A 14 -21.35 -12.19 -6.74
N ALA A 15 -20.96 -13.41 -7.07
CA ALA A 15 -20.31 -14.30 -6.12
C ALA A 15 -18.96 -13.76 -5.64
N LEU A 16 -18.14 -13.21 -6.56
CA LEU A 16 -16.88 -12.55 -6.21
C LEU A 16 -17.09 -11.30 -5.37
N ALA A 17 -18.06 -10.45 -5.70
CA ALA A 17 -18.35 -9.24 -4.94
C ALA A 17 -18.85 -9.53 -3.51
N ALA A 18 -19.44 -10.71 -3.27
CA ALA A 18 -19.87 -11.17 -1.95
C ALA A 18 -18.76 -11.89 -1.16
N ASP A 19 -17.60 -12.18 -1.77
CA ASP A 19 -16.46 -12.78 -1.09
C ASP A 19 -15.80 -11.75 -0.15
N PRO A 20 -15.79 -11.96 1.19
CA PRO A 20 -15.17 -11.03 2.13
C PRO A 20 -13.68 -10.77 1.85
N ALA A 21 -12.95 -11.76 1.34
CA ALA A 21 -11.55 -11.59 1.00
C ALA A 21 -11.36 -10.66 -0.21
N TYR A 22 -12.28 -10.71 -1.19
CA TYR A 22 -12.29 -9.77 -2.32
C TYR A 22 -12.62 -8.35 -1.87
N GLN A 23 -13.56 -8.19 -0.94
CA GLN A 23 -13.86 -6.87 -0.35
C GLN A 23 -12.65 -6.33 0.43
N ALA A 24 -12.01 -7.16 1.26
CA ALA A 24 -10.79 -6.78 1.99
C ALA A 24 -9.65 -6.37 1.03
N PHE A 25 -9.46 -7.10 -0.07
CA PHE A 25 -8.49 -6.73 -1.10
C PHE A 25 -8.76 -5.31 -1.66
N TRP A 26 -10.00 -4.99 -1.98
CA TRP A 26 -10.33 -3.67 -2.53
C TRP A 26 -10.21 -2.55 -1.51
N ILE A 27 -10.59 -2.79 -0.24
CA ILE A 27 -10.42 -1.84 0.86
C ILE A 27 -8.94 -1.50 1.03
N LEU A 28 -8.09 -2.53 1.15
CA LEU A 28 -6.65 -2.34 1.30
C LEU A 28 -6.02 -1.67 0.08
N ARG A 29 -6.38 -2.12 -1.14
CA ARG A 29 -5.88 -1.52 -2.38
C ARG A 29 -6.22 -0.04 -2.48
N THR A 30 -7.45 0.34 -2.17
CA THR A 30 -7.87 1.74 -2.20
C THR A 30 -7.14 2.54 -1.13
N GLY A 31 -7.09 2.05 0.12
CA GLY A 31 -6.40 2.73 1.21
C GLY A 31 -4.91 2.94 0.94
N PHE A 32 -4.20 1.89 0.53
CA PHE A 32 -2.77 1.96 0.23
C PHE A 32 -2.43 2.62 -1.11
N ALA A 33 -3.39 2.86 -1.99
CA ALA A 33 -3.20 3.72 -3.17
C ALA A 33 -3.41 5.20 -2.79
N VAL A 34 -4.51 5.52 -2.12
CA VAL A 34 -4.92 6.90 -1.86
C VAL A 34 -4.08 7.56 -0.78
N ALA A 35 -3.84 6.88 0.35
CA ALA A 35 -3.15 7.48 1.49
C ALA A 35 -1.71 7.93 1.16
N PRO A 36 -0.84 7.11 0.54
CA PRO A 36 0.50 7.56 0.17
C PRO A 36 0.48 8.72 -0.83
N ILE A 37 -0.47 8.74 -1.77
CA ILE A 37 -0.59 9.87 -2.72
C ILE A 37 -0.94 11.15 -1.97
N LEU A 38 -1.89 11.11 -1.04
CA LEU A 38 -2.30 12.29 -0.27
C LEU A 38 -1.16 12.78 0.66
N PHE A 39 -0.51 11.88 1.39
CA PHE A 39 0.63 12.24 2.23
C PHE A 39 1.83 12.73 1.42
N GLY A 40 2.08 12.12 0.26
CA GLY A 40 3.12 12.58 -0.65
C GLY A 40 2.85 13.98 -1.19
N LEU A 41 1.61 14.30 -1.57
CA LEU A 41 1.22 15.65 -1.98
C LEU A 41 1.31 16.65 -0.83
N ASP A 42 0.91 16.26 0.38
CA ASP A 42 0.96 17.13 1.56
C ASP A 42 2.39 17.54 1.92
N LYS A 43 3.40 16.72 1.62
CA LYS A 43 4.81 17.08 1.83
C LYS A 43 5.27 18.31 1.03
N PHE A 44 4.57 18.66 -0.03
CA PHE A 44 4.80 19.89 -0.77
C PHE A 44 4.06 21.09 -0.19
N ALA A 45 3.00 20.86 0.57
CA ALA A 45 2.13 21.90 1.12
C ALA A 45 2.30 22.11 2.63
N ASN A 46 2.77 21.09 3.38
CA ASN A 46 2.91 21.08 4.85
C ASN A 46 1.60 21.53 5.55
N LEU A 47 0.44 21.00 5.09
CA LEU A 47 -0.87 21.38 5.65
C LEU A 47 -1.25 20.54 6.86
N LEU A 48 -0.90 19.24 6.85
CA LEU A 48 -1.26 18.31 7.93
C LEU A 48 -0.30 18.42 9.11
N VAL A 49 1.01 18.42 8.81
CA VAL A 49 2.08 18.47 9.83
C VAL A 49 3.34 19.14 9.26
N ASP A 50 4.24 19.53 10.13
CA ASP A 50 5.60 19.95 9.74
C ASP A 50 6.46 18.71 9.46
N TRP A 51 6.47 18.27 8.19
CA TRP A 51 7.13 17.03 7.77
C TRP A 51 8.63 16.96 8.07
N PRO A 52 9.43 18.03 7.95
CA PRO A 52 10.84 18.02 8.35
C PRO A 52 11.12 17.47 9.74
N THR A 53 10.19 17.63 10.70
CA THR A 53 10.36 17.12 12.06
C THR A 53 10.33 15.59 12.17
N TYR A 54 9.84 14.90 11.14
CA TYR A 54 9.83 13.44 11.05
C TYR A 54 11.09 12.84 10.43
N LEU A 55 12.06 13.68 10.02
CA LEU A 55 13.35 13.25 9.49
C LEU A 55 14.36 13.12 10.63
N ALA A 56 14.99 11.95 10.76
CA ALA A 56 16.03 11.75 11.74
C ALA A 56 17.26 12.61 11.39
N PRO A 57 17.91 13.24 12.39
CA PRO A 57 19.08 14.11 12.15
C PRO A 57 20.19 13.42 11.34
N TRP A 58 20.45 12.15 11.61
CA TRP A 58 21.50 11.41 10.90
C TRP A 58 21.17 11.19 9.41
N ILE A 59 19.87 11.18 9.03
CA ILE A 59 19.47 11.14 7.61
C ILE A 59 19.64 12.52 6.98
N ASP A 60 19.29 13.58 7.71
CA ASP A 60 19.48 14.95 7.24
C ASP A 60 20.96 15.26 6.97
N ASP A 61 21.86 14.78 7.84
CA ASP A 61 23.31 14.87 7.65
C ASP A 61 23.82 14.08 6.43
N LEU A 62 23.14 13.01 6.03
CA LEU A 62 23.53 12.14 4.92
C LEU A 62 23.00 12.64 3.56
N VAL A 63 21.84 13.29 3.55
CA VAL A 63 21.18 13.74 2.32
C VAL A 63 21.59 15.18 2.01
N PRO A 64 22.19 15.46 0.84
CA PRO A 64 22.55 16.84 0.47
C PRO A 64 21.31 17.73 0.36
N GLY A 65 21.33 18.89 0.99
CA GLY A 65 20.27 19.88 0.90
C GLY A 65 19.62 20.18 2.25
N SER A 66 18.36 20.59 2.24
CA SER A 66 17.58 20.84 3.46
C SER A 66 16.64 19.67 3.78
N ALA A 67 16.26 19.55 5.06
CA ALA A 67 15.25 18.57 5.48
C ALA A 67 13.94 18.67 4.66
N GLN A 68 13.54 19.89 4.27
CA GLN A 68 12.39 20.10 3.39
C GLN A 68 12.62 19.54 1.99
N ALA A 69 13.83 19.68 1.43
CA ALA A 69 14.16 19.10 0.12
C ALA A 69 14.13 17.57 0.17
N ALA A 70 14.62 16.97 1.27
CA ALA A 70 14.49 15.53 1.52
C ALA A 70 13.02 15.10 1.59
N MET A 71 12.14 15.88 2.26
CA MET A 71 10.71 15.59 2.33
C MET A 71 10.02 15.68 0.95
N TYR A 72 10.44 16.56 0.07
CA TYR A 72 9.93 16.58 -1.32
C TYR A 72 10.27 15.29 -2.06
N ALA A 73 11.51 14.80 -1.91
CA ALA A 73 11.91 13.52 -2.50
C ALA A 73 11.08 12.34 -1.93
N VAL A 74 10.88 12.33 -0.61
CA VAL A 74 10.00 11.37 0.08
C VAL A 74 8.57 11.45 -0.47
N GLY A 75 8.03 12.66 -0.66
CA GLY A 75 6.70 12.88 -1.24
C GLY A 75 6.54 12.29 -2.64
N VAL A 76 7.57 12.47 -3.50
CA VAL A 76 7.57 11.84 -4.83
C VAL A 76 7.56 10.32 -4.72
N VAL A 77 8.39 9.73 -3.85
CA VAL A 77 8.42 8.27 -3.64
C VAL A 77 7.05 7.75 -3.18
N GLU A 78 6.38 8.45 -2.26
CA GLU A 78 5.06 8.06 -1.76
C GLU A 78 3.99 8.13 -2.86
N ILE A 79 3.99 9.17 -3.69
CA ILE A 79 3.07 9.25 -4.84
C ILE A 79 3.31 8.08 -5.80
N VAL A 80 4.56 7.79 -6.14
CA VAL A 80 4.92 6.66 -7.01
C VAL A 80 4.51 5.33 -6.39
N ALA A 81 4.71 5.15 -5.07
CA ALA A 81 4.29 3.96 -4.35
C ALA A 81 2.76 3.77 -4.40
N GLY A 82 1.98 4.83 -4.13
CA GLY A 82 0.53 4.80 -4.22
C GLY A 82 0.02 4.47 -5.63
N LEU A 83 0.61 5.08 -6.67
CA LEU A 83 0.30 4.76 -8.07
C LEU A 83 0.67 3.30 -8.41
N THR A 84 1.79 2.80 -7.87
CA THR A 84 2.19 1.39 -8.06
C THR A 84 1.18 0.44 -7.42
N VAL A 85 0.65 0.75 -6.23
CA VAL A 85 -0.44 -0.02 -5.62
C VAL A 85 -1.70 0.01 -6.49
N ALA A 86 -2.04 1.18 -7.05
CA ALA A 86 -3.21 1.32 -7.90
C ALA A 86 -3.12 0.48 -9.19
N LEU A 87 -1.95 0.40 -9.80
CA LEU A 87 -1.73 -0.27 -11.09
C LEU A 87 -1.29 -1.73 -10.93
N ALA A 88 -0.45 -2.02 -9.95
CA ALA A 88 0.16 -3.34 -9.72
C ALA A 88 0.17 -3.68 -8.21
N PRO A 89 -1.00 -3.98 -7.60
CA PRO A 89 -1.17 -4.07 -6.15
C PRO A 89 -0.26 -5.11 -5.47
N ARG A 90 0.13 -6.16 -6.17
CA ARG A 90 1.09 -7.14 -5.67
C ARG A 90 2.46 -6.51 -5.41
N PHE A 91 3.00 -5.82 -6.42
CA PHE A 91 4.28 -5.14 -6.31
C PHE A 91 4.19 -3.94 -5.38
N GLY A 92 3.13 -3.12 -5.54
CA GLY A 92 2.88 -1.94 -4.72
C GLY A 92 2.77 -2.28 -3.24
N GLY A 93 2.11 -3.39 -2.89
CA GLY A 93 2.00 -3.85 -1.50
C GLY A 93 3.37 -4.14 -0.88
N TRP A 94 4.26 -4.85 -1.58
CA TRP A 94 5.63 -5.09 -1.10
C TRP A 94 6.48 -3.82 -1.07
N LEU A 95 6.33 -2.95 -2.08
CA LEU A 95 7.02 -1.65 -2.11
C LEU A 95 6.63 -0.79 -0.90
N VAL A 96 5.33 -0.66 -0.63
CA VAL A 96 4.84 0.09 0.54
C VAL A 96 5.27 -0.55 1.86
N ALA A 97 5.26 -1.89 1.97
CA ALA A 97 5.74 -2.58 3.17
C ALA A 97 7.23 -2.28 3.44
N GLY A 98 8.08 -2.37 2.41
CA GLY A 98 9.50 -2.03 2.52
C GLY A 98 9.72 -0.55 2.86
N TRP A 99 8.95 0.34 2.25
CA TRP A 99 9.01 1.77 2.53
C TRP A 99 8.60 2.09 3.98
N LEU A 100 7.51 1.52 4.47
CA LEU A 100 7.08 1.66 5.87
C LEU A 100 8.11 1.10 6.85
N ALA A 101 8.78 -0.02 6.51
CA ALA A 101 9.88 -0.51 7.33
C ALA A 101 11.02 0.49 7.46
N GLY A 102 11.38 1.17 6.37
CA GLY A 102 12.36 2.27 6.38
C GLY A 102 11.90 3.46 7.25
N ILE A 103 10.63 3.87 7.14
CA ILE A 103 10.04 4.93 7.97
C ILE A 103 10.08 4.55 9.45
N ILE A 104 9.71 3.30 9.79
CA ILE A 104 9.76 2.80 11.18
C ILE A 104 11.17 2.88 11.73
N VAL A 105 12.19 2.44 10.98
CA VAL A 105 13.60 2.54 11.41
C VAL A 105 13.97 4.00 11.66
N ASN A 106 13.63 4.92 10.77
CA ASN A 106 13.84 6.35 10.97
C ASN A 106 13.18 6.85 12.26
N LEU A 107 11.88 6.57 12.45
CA LEU A 107 11.12 7.07 13.62
C LEU A 107 11.61 6.47 14.95
N LEU A 108 12.10 5.24 14.96
CA LEU A 108 12.67 4.62 16.17
C LEU A 108 13.96 5.31 16.64
N THR A 109 14.63 6.05 15.76
CA THR A 109 15.83 6.81 16.10
C THR A 109 15.54 8.24 16.59
N ILE A 110 14.25 8.67 16.53
CA ILE A 110 13.81 9.99 16.98
C ILE A 110 13.02 9.83 18.29
N PRO A 111 13.47 10.37 19.43
CA PRO A 111 12.70 10.33 20.67
C PRO A 111 11.32 11.00 20.49
N GLY A 112 10.27 10.37 21.03
CA GLY A 112 8.91 10.93 21.01
C GLY A 112 8.05 10.49 19.82
N TYR A 113 8.56 9.69 18.87
CA TYR A 113 7.80 9.20 17.70
C TYR A 113 7.50 7.70 17.73
N TYR A 114 7.65 7.03 18.88
CA TYR A 114 7.43 5.58 19.01
C TYR A 114 5.97 5.17 18.78
N ASP A 115 5.02 6.04 19.10
CA ASP A 115 3.59 5.82 18.85
C ASP A 115 3.28 5.85 17.35
N VAL A 116 3.93 6.73 16.58
CA VAL A 116 3.83 6.78 15.12
C VAL A 116 4.46 5.54 14.51
N ALA A 117 5.65 5.13 14.98
CA ALA A 117 6.31 3.90 14.52
C ALA A 117 5.43 2.65 14.75
N LEU A 118 4.71 2.58 15.89
CA LEU A 118 3.79 1.47 16.17
C LEU A 118 2.57 1.48 15.23
N ARG A 119 2.04 2.65 14.90
CA ARG A 119 0.96 2.78 13.90
C ARG A 119 1.43 2.33 12.51
N ASP A 120 2.62 2.75 12.10
CA ASP A 120 3.21 2.39 10.82
C ASP A 120 3.52 0.89 10.73
N PHE A 121 3.85 0.24 11.86
CA PHE A 121 3.96 -1.21 11.91
C PHE A 121 2.62 -1.90 11.59
N GLY A 122 1.51 -1.39 12.11
CA GLY A 122 0.17 -1.89 11.73
C GLY A 122 -0.14 -1.71 10.24
N LEU A 123 0.25 -0.56 9.67
CA LEU A 123 0.13 -0.30 8.23
C LEU A 123 1.04 -1.23 7.40
N LEU A 124 2.25 -1.50 7.85
CA LEU A 124 3.15 -2.47 7.21
C LEU A 124 2.51 -3.85 7.11
N LEU A 125 1.91 -4.36 8.18
CA LEU A 125 1.17 -5.64 8.15
C LEU A 125 0.01 -5.60 7.17
N GLY A 126 -0.73 -4.48 7.10
CA GLY A 126 -1.79 -4.26 6.11
C GLY A 126 -1.27 -4.27 4.67
N ALA A 127 -0.11 -3.67 4.39
CA ALA A 127 0.52 -3.66 3.07
C ALA A 127 0.98 -5.07 2.65
N VAL A 128 1.53 -5.85 3.58
CA VAL A 128 1.85 -7.27 3.36
C VAL A 128 0.59 -8.08 3.07
N ALA A 129 -0.49 -7.88 3.84
CA ALA A 129 -1.77 -8.54 3.59
C ALA A 129 -2.32 -8.20 2.19
N LEU A 130 -2.23 -6.93 1.76
CA LEU A 130 -2.61 -6.52 0.40
C LEU A 130 -1.78 -7.27 -0.66
N ALA A 131 -0.46 -7.35 -0.51
CA ALA A 131 0.42 -8.04 -1.45
C ALA A 131 0.04 -9.52 -1.58
N ARG A 132 -0.27 -10.17 -0.46
CA ARG A 132 -0.72 -11.59 -0.44
C ARG A 132 -2.09 -11.78 -1.06
N LEU A 133 -3.07 -10.92 -0.75
CA LEU A 133 -4.40 -10.98 -1.36
C LEU A 133 -4.35 -10.73 -2.87
N ALA A 134 -3.47 -9.81 -3.32
CA ALA A 134 -3.30 -9.51 -4.74
C ALA A 134 -2.79 -10.71 -5.56
N GLU A 135 -2.11 -11.67 -4.94
CA GLU A 135 -1.72 -12.92 -5.61
C GLU A 135 -2.92 -13.77 -5.99
N ARG A 136 -3.95 -13.82 -5.14
CA ARG A 136 -5.19 -14.58 -5.37
C ARG A 136 -6.05 -14.01 -6.50
N TYR A 137 -6.07 -12.68 -6.64
CA TYR A 137 -6.94 -11.97 -7.58
C TYR A 137 -6.21 -11.50 -8.85
N ARG A 138 -5.21 -12.25 -9.32
CA ARG A 138 -4.52 -11.98 -10.59
C ARG A 138 -5.47 -12.16 -11.77
N PRO A 139 -5.45 -11.25 -12.77
CA PRO A 139 -6.16 -11.47 -14.02
C PRO A 139 -5.64 -12.75 -14.69
N ALA A 140 -6.56 -13.62 -15.15
CA ALA A 140 -6.26 -14.92 -15.75
C ALA A 140 -5.25 -14.87 -16.92
N ARG A 141 -5.12 -13.71 -17.60
CA ARG A 141 -4.14 -13.49 -18.70
C ARG A 141 -2.67 -13.60 -18.29
N ALA A 142 -2.35 -13.46 -17.02
CA ALA A 142 -0.97 -13.60 -16.53
C ALA A 142 -0.59 -15.07 -16.26
N GLN A 143 -1.57 -15.92 -16.00
CA GLN A 143 -1.36 -17.35 -15.73
C GLN A 143 -1.12 -18.15 -17.04
N ASP A 144 -1.72 -17.72 -18.15
CA ASP A 144 -1.62 -18.41 -19.44
C ASP A 144 -0.26 -18.19 -20.14
N ARG A 145 0.45 -17.10 -19.81
CA ARG A 145 1.79 -16.83 -20.35
C ARG A 145 2.90 -17.69 -19.74
N THR A 146 2.77 -18.06 -18.47
CA THR A 146 3.74 -18.93 -17.79
C THR A 146 3.55 -20.40 -18.12
N ALA A 147 2.35 -20.79 -18.57
CA ALA A 147 2.06 -22.15 -19.00
C ALA A 147 2.45 -22.43 -20.47
N ARG A 148 2.82 -21.41 -21.24
CA ARG A 148 3.11 -21.51 -22.68
C ARG A 148 4.58 -21.33 -23.06
N THR A 149 5.53 -21.43 -22.14
CA THR A 149 6.94 -21.63 -22.48
C THR A 149 7.20 -23.14 -22.63
N PRO A 150 7.23 -23.71 -23.84
CA PRO A 150 7.79 -25.04 -24.06
C PRO A 150 9.32 -24.93 -24.00
N ASP A 151 9.92 -25.92 -23.34
CA ASP A 151 11.37 -26.19 -23.36
C ASP A 151 11.85 -26.41 -24.80
#